data_e09dcfdc04c55e732dddaec1e48f1015
#
_entry.id   e09dcfdc04c55e732dddaec1e48f1015
#
_cell.length_a   1.000
_cell.length_b   1.000
_cell.length_c   1.000
_cell.angle_alpha   90.00
_cell.angle_beta   90.00
_cell.angle_gamma   90.00
#
_symmetry.space_group_name_H-M   'P 1'
#
loop_
_entity.id
_entity.type
_entity.pdbx_description
1 polymer ?
#
loop_
_entity_poly.entity_id
_entity_poly.type
_entity_poly.pdbx_seq_one_letter_code
_entity_poly.pdbx_strand_id
1 'polypeptide(L)'
;MLIAAARIKEMAAQKRISTAALLPDIKGKVTAERELENHGGDAFKKSDTFEAQFLVSWELDLWGNLRWARSASIAEYLQSVEAQRALQMTIVAEVAQAYYELVALDTELDIVKQT
;
A
#
# COMPACT_ATOMS: atom_id res chain seq x y z
N MET A 1 2.08 -12.96 -12.09
CA MET A 1 2.52 -11.63 -12.55
C MET A 1 1.70 -10.48 -12.00
N LEU A 2 0.35 -10.46 -12.10
CA LEU A 2 -0.49 -9.37 -11.59
C LEU A 2 -0.33 -9.13 -10.07
N ILE A 3 -0.25 -10.18 -9.26
CA ILE A 3 -0.06 -10.11 -7.81
C ILE A 3 1.28 -9.44 -7.46
N ALA A 4 2.37 -9.79 -8.15
CA ALA A 4 3.67 -9.17 -7.93
C ALA A 4 3.66 -7.67 -8.26
N ALA A 5 3.00 -7.28 -9.35
CA ALA A 5 2.83 -5.88 -9.72
C ALA A 5 1.97 -5.10 -8.71
N ALA A 6 0.92 -5.72 -8.17
CA ALA A 6 0.11 -5.13 -7.11
C ALA A 6 0.92 -4.91 -5.82
N ARG A 7 1.77 -5.88 -5.45
CA ARG A 7 2.63 -5.77 -4.27
C ARG A 7 3.66 -4.64 -4.39
N ILE A 8 4.23 -4.41 -5.57
CA ILE A 8 5.12 -3.25 -5.80
C ILE A 8 4.39 -1.93 -5.57
N LYS A 9 3.13 -1.80 -6.03
CA LYS A 9 2.31 -0.61 -5.79
C LYS A 9 2.01 -0.41 -4.30
N GLU A 10 1.73 -1.49 -3.58
CA GLU A 10 1.52 -1.48 -2.13
C GLU A 10 2.78 -0.97 -1.40
N MET A 11 3.96 -1.54 -1.70
CA MET A 11 5.21 -1.11 -1.09
C MET A 11 5.59 0.33 -1.47
N ALA A 12 5.26 0.76 -2.69
CA ALA A 12 5.43 2.16 -3.10
C ALA A 12 4.53 3.12 -2.30
N ALA A 13 3.31 2.72 -1.99
CA ALA A 13 2.41 3.49 -1.13
C ALA A 13 2.93 3.54 0.32
N GLN A 14 3.39 2.42 0.86
CA GLN A 14 3.97 2.34 2.20
C GLN A 14 5.21 3.25 2.34
N LYS A 15 6.09 3.27 1.33
CA LYS A 15 7.23 4.20 1.28
C LYS A 15 6.78 5.68 1.32
N ARG A 16 5.66 6.03 0.66
CA ARG A 16 5.10 7.39 0.69
C ARG A 16 4.58 7.73 2.08
N ILE A 17 3.88 6.82 2.74
CA ILE A 17 3.37 6.99 4.11
C ILE A 17 4.53 7.24 5.07
N SER A 18 5.58 6.41 5.04
CA SER A 18 6.77 6.59 5.89
C SER A 18 7.54 7.88 5.60
N THR A 19 7.47 8.38 4.35
CA THR A 19 8.07 9.67 4.00
C THR A 19 7.21 10.83 4.50
N ALA A 20 5.89 10.71 4.43
CA ALA A 20 4.94 11.73 4.90
C ALA A 20 5.00 11.90 6.42
N ALA A 21 5.33 10.86 7.19
CA ALA A 21 5.49 10.92 8.63
C ALA A 21 6.63 11.89 9.10
N LEU A 22 7.54 12.26 8.21
CA LEU A 22 8.58 13.26 8.49
C LEU A 22 8.07 14.69 8.34
N LEU A 23 6.91 14.91 7.74
CA LEU A 23 6.31 16.21 7.48
C LEU A 23 5.29 16.55 8.56
N PRO A 24 5.03 17.85 8.82
CA PRO A 24 3.94 18.25 9.70
C PRO A 24 2.58 17.83 9.13
N ASP A 25 1.71 17.31 9.99
CA ASP A 25 0.31 17.01 9.70
C ASP A 25 -0.55 18.25 9.96
N ILE A 26 -1.29 18.67 8.96
CA ILE A 26 -2.16 19.85 9.01
C ILE A 26 -3.59 19.38 8.80
N LYS A 27 -4.44 19.55 9.83
CA LYS A 27 -5.86 19.22 9.80
C LYS A 27 -6.70 20.48 9.87
N GLY A 28 -7.64 20.62 8.94
CA GLY A 28 -8.70 21.62 9.01
C GLY A 28 -10.02 20.95 9.41
N LYS A 29 -10.72 21.52 10.38
CA LYS A 29 -12.08 21.12 10.77
C LYS A 29 -13.00 22.33 10.68
N VAL A 30 -14.09 22.19 9.95
CA VAL A 30 -15.17 23.17 9.92
C VAL A 30 -16.42 22.48 10.44
N THR A 31 -17.01 23.04 11.48
CA THR A 31 -18.25 22.53 12.08
C THR A 31 -19.31 23.61 11.96
N ALA A 32 -20.49 23.24 11.50
CA ALA A 32 -21.68 24.08 11.49
C ALA A 32 -22.75 23.37 12.29
N GLU A 33 -23.12 23.95 13.44
CA GLU A 33 -24.12 23.40 14.32
C GLU A 33 -25.30 24.34 14.40
N ARG A 34 -26.51 23.77 14.29
CA ARG A 34 -27.75 24.47 14.51
C ARG A 34 -28.48 23.85 15.67
N GLU A 35 -28.63 24.61 16.74
CA GLU A 35 -29.32 24.20 17.96
C GLU A 35 -30.70 24.89 18.04
N LEU A 36 -31.72 24.09 18.32
CA LEU A 36 -33.07 24.53 18.56
C LEU A 36 -33.39 24.23 20.02
N GLU A 37 -33.35 25.24 20.87
CA GLU A 37 -33.57 25.10 22.29
C GLU A 37 -34.97 25.57 22.64
N ASN A 38 -35.74 24.70 23.34
CA ASN A 38 -37.08 25.04 23.84
C ASN A 38 -37.04 25.12 25.38
N HIS A 39 -37.16 26.32 25.93
CA HIS A 39 -37.14 26.57 27.37
C HIS A 39 -38.56 26.64 27.99
N GLY A 40 -39.52 25.90 27.43
CA GLY A 40 -40.85 25.77 28.06
C GLY A 40 -41.79 26.94 27.81
N GLY A 41 -41.60 27.69 26.73
CA GLY A 41 -42.49 28.75 26.25
C GLY A 41 -42.69 28.66 24.72
N ASP A 42 -43.63 29.44 24.18
CA ASP A 42 -43.94 29.43 22.73
C ASP A 42 -42.84 29.93 21.80
N ALA A 43 -41.64 30.23 22.31
CA ALA A 43 -40.52 30.73 21.52
C ALA A 43 -39.34 29.74 21.45
N PHE A 44 -39.07 29.22 20.28
CA PHE A 44 -37.85 28.48 19.98
C PHE A 44 -36.68 29.45 19.82
N LYS A 45 -35.63 29.27 20.61
CA LYS A 45 -34.37 29.97 20.40
C LYS A 45 -33.53 29.19 19.40
N LYS A 46 -33.23 29.79 18.28
CA LYS A 46 -32.35 29.28 17.26
C LYS A 46 -30.94 29.81 17.51
N SER A 47 -29.96 28.90 17.61
CA SER A 47 -28.56 29.25 17.67
C SER A 47 -27.85 28.59 16.49
N ASP A 48 -27.17 29.36 15.67
CA ASP A 48 -26.32 28.89 14.60
C ASP A 48 -24.86 29.14 15.00
N THR A 49 -24.09 28.07 15.18
CA THR A 49 -22.67 28.15 15.56
C THR A 49 -21.81 27.65 14.40
N PHE A 50 -20.87 28.48 13.98
CA PHE A 50 -19.87 28.12 12.98
C PHE A 50 -18.49 28.12 13.63
N GLU A 51 -17.81 27.00 13.58
CA GLU A 51 -16.47 26.83 14.11
C GLU A 51 -15.52 26.40 12.99
N ALA A 52 -14.39 27.11 12.84
CA ALA A 52 -13.30 26.71 11.95
C ALA A 52 -12.04 26.56 12.80
N GLN A 53 -11.45 25.35 12.76
CA GLN A 53 -10.28 25.00 13.54
C GLN A 53 -9.18 24.48 12.61
N PHE A 54 -7.96 24.95 12.82
CA PHE A 54 -6.74 24.39 12.19
C PHE A 54 -5.87 23.78 13.27
N LEU A 55 -5.50 22.51 13.09
CA LEU A 55 -4.59 21.80 13.96
C LEU A 55 -3.32 21.45 13.17
N VAL A 56 -2.17 21.86 13.68
CA VAL A 56 -0.87 21.48 13.14
C VAL A 56 -0.18 20.61 14.17
N SER A 57 0.21 19.39 13.79
CA SER A 57 0.99 18.49 14.61
C SER A 57 2.24 18.03 13.86
N TRP A 58 3.39 18.07 14.52
CA TRP A 58 4.66 17.67 13.95
C TRP A 58 5.50 16.93 14.99
N GLU A 59 5.96 15.74 14.62
CA GLU A 59 6.88 14.94 15.42
C GLU A 59 8.33 15.22 14.96
N LEU A 60 9.12 15.85 15.84
CA LEU A 60 10.53 16.10 15.57
C LEU A 60 11.35 14.81 15.76
N ASP A 61 11.93 14.31 14.68
CA ASP A 61 12.74 13.09 14.68
C ASP A 61 14.16 13.33 15.23
N LEU A 62 14.27 13.58 16.54
CA LEU A 62 15.54 13.87 17.22
C LEU A 62 16.47 12.64 17.24
N TRP A 63 15.89 11.44 17.36
CA TRP A 63 16.62 10.18 17.50
C TRP A 63 16.75 9.39 16.20
N GLY A 64 16.17 9.88 15.10
CA GLY A 64 16.25 9.26 13.80
C GLY A 64 15.29 8.09 13.57
N ASN A 65 14.32 7.87 14.44
CA ASN A 65 13.36 6.77 14.33
C ASN A 65 12.56 6.81 13.00
N LEU A 66 12.00 7.97 12.67
CA LEU A 66 11.23 8.17 11.44
C LEU A 66 12.12 8.05 10.19
N ARG A 67 13.35 8.55 10.25
CA ARG A 67 14.33 8.42 9.17
C ARG A 67 14.73 6.97 8.93
N TRP A 68 14.94 6.20 10.01
CA TRP A 68 15.21 4.76 9.88
C TRP A 68 14.00 3.99 9.36
N ALA A 69 12.79 4.27 9.82
CA ALA A 69 11.55 3.69 9.31
C ALA A 69 11.35 3.97 7.81
N ARG A 70 11.65 5.19 7.35
CA ARG A 70 11.66 5.53 5.92
C ARG A 70 12.69 4.71 5.15
N SER A 71 13.90 4.58 5.67
CA SER A 71 14.96 3.81 5.01
C SER A 71 14.59 2.33 4.90
N ALA A 72 13.98 1.75 5.93
CA ALA A 72 13.46 0.39 5.91
C ALA A 72 12.38 0.22 4.81
N SER A 73 11.41 1.13 4.74
CA SER A 73 10.35 1.05 3.72
C SER A 73 10.86 1.25 2.27
N ILE A 74 11.96 1.98 2.08
CA ILE A 74 12.64 2.06 0.79
C ILE A 74 13.28 0.71 0.43
N ALA A 75 13.94 0.05 1.38
CA ALA A 75 14.55 -1.25 1.17
C ALA A 75 13.49 -2.33 0.86
N GLU A 76 12.36 -2.33 1.56
CA GLU A 76 11.22 -3.21 1.29
C GLU A 76 10.62 -2.99 -0.11
N TYR A 77 10.51 -1.74 -0.55
CA TYR A 77 10.09 -1.43 -1.91
C TYR A 77 11.08 -2.01 -2.95
N LEU A 78 12.38 -1.82 -2.76
CA LEU A 78 13.41 -2.39 -3.66
C LEU A 78 13.37 -3.92 -3.64
N GLN A 79 13.22 -4.54 -2.48
CA GLN A 79 13.05 -5.97 -2.35
C GLN A 79 11.85 -6.48 -3.16
N SER A 80 10.72 -5.77 -3.16
CA SER A 80 9.53 -6.17 -3.92
C SER A 80 9.75 -6.11 -5.45
N VAL A 81 10.58 -5.18 -5.92
CA VAL A 81 10.99 -5.08 -7.33
C VAL A 81 11.88 -6.26 -7.74
N GLU A 82 12.86 -6.61 -6.91
CA GLU A 82 13.75 -7.76 -7.18
C GLU A 82 12.99 -9.10 -7.07
N ALA A 83 12.04 -9.20 -6.14
CA ALA A 83 11.18 -10.38 -6.03
C ALA A 83 10.33 -10.60 -7.31
N GLN A 84 9.87 -9.53 -7.97
CA GLN A 84 9.19 -9.65 -9.27
C GLN A 84 10.13 -10.21 -10.34
N ARG A 85 11.39 -9.76 -10.39
CA ARG A 85 12.39 -10.27 -11.33
C ARG A 85 12.70 -11.75 -11.08
N ALA A 86 12.88 -12.13 -9.81
CA ALA A 86 13.07 -13.52 -9.42
C ALA A 86 11.90 -14.40 -9.85
N LEU A 87 10.66 -13.96 -9.65
CA LEU A 87 9.47 -14.66 -10.12
C LEU A 87 9.44 -14.85 -11.63
N GLN A 88 9.89 -13.86 -12.42
CA GLN A 88 9.99 -13.99 -13.86
C GLN A 88 10.99 -15.10 -14.26
N MET A 89 12.16 -15.14 -13.61
CA MET A 89 13.16 -16.18 -13.87
C MET A 89 12.65 -17.57 -13.50
N THR A 90 11.93 -17.70 -12.37
CA THR A 90 11.30 -18.97 -11.97
C THR A 90 10.30 -19.47 -13.01
N ILE A 91 9.42 -18.60 -13.50
CA ILE A 91 8.43 -18.97 -14.53
C ILE A 91 9.13 -19.43 -15.82
N VAL A 92 10.19 -18.74 -16.25
CA VAL A 92 10.95 -19.14 -17.44
C VAL A 92 11.59 -20.52 -17.23
N ALA A 93 12.16 -20.78 -16.05
CA ALA A 93 12.76 -22.07 -15.72
C ALA A 93 11.69 -23.19 -15.69
N GLU A 94 10.53 -22.96 -15.07
CA GLU A 94 9.43 -23.93 -15.03
C GLU A 94 8.89 -24.26 -16.43
N VAL A 95 8.74 -23.25 -17.29
CA VAL A 95 8.32 -23.49 -18.69
C VAL A 95 9.36 -24.28 -19.46
N ALA A 96 10.65 -23.98 -19.30
CA ALA A 96 11.72 -24.72 -19.94
C ALA A 96 11.77 -26.19 -19.46
N GLN A 97 11.60 -26.42 -18.16
CA GLN A 97 11.57 -27.75 -17.59
C GLN A 97 10.38 -28.56 -18.15
N ALA A 98 9.18 -28.00 -18.14
CA ALA A 98 7.99 -28.64 -18.67
C ALA A 98 8.12 -28.98 -20.17
N TYR A 99 8.77 -28.09 -20.94
CA TYR A 99 9.05 -28.34 -22.35
C TYR A 99 9.97 -29.56 -22.55
N TYR A 100 11.08 -29.63 -21.80
CA TYR A 100 11.99 -30.77 -21.91
C TYR A 100 11.39 -32.09 -21.40
N GLU A 101 10.55 -32.04 -20.37
CA GLU A 101 9.78 -33.20 -19.92
C GLU A 101 8.83 -33.72 -21.02
N LEU A 102 8.15 -32.81 -21.73
CA LEU A 102 7.29 -33.16 -22.85
C LEU A 102 8.08 -33.85 -23.98
N VAL A 103 9.24 -33.27 -24.37
CA VAL A 103 10.11 -33.84 -25.41
C VAL A 103 10.61 -35.24 -25.01
N ALA A 104 10.95 -35.44 -23.73
CA ALA A 104 11.38 -36.73 -23.24
C ALA A 104 10.27 -37.78 -23.36
N LEU A 105 9.04 -37.43 -22.93
CA LEU A 105 7.86 -38.29 -23.03
C LEU A 105 7.49 -38.62 -24.46
N ASP A 106 7.59 -37.68 -25.39
CA ASP A 106 7.36 -37.90 -26.82
C ASP A 106 8.37 -38.92 -27.38
N THR A 107 9.65 -38.79 -26.98
CA THR A 107 10.72 -39.72 -27.38
C THR A 107 10.48 -41.15 -26.85
N GLU A 108 10.07 -41.27 -25.56
CA GLU A 108 9.73 -42.54 -24.96
C GLU A 108 8.56 -43.22 -25.68
N LEU A 109 7.52 -42.42 -26.01
CA LEU A 109 6.33 -42.90 -26.70
C LEU A 109 6.66 -43.41 -28.13
N ASP A 110 7.60 -42.73 -28.83
CA ASP A 110 8.03 -43.19 -30.14
C ASP A 110 8.84 -44.51 -30.08
N ILE A 111 9.66 -44.68 -29.04
CA ILE A 111 10.40 -45.92 -28.80
C ILE A 111 9.41 -47.09 -28.55
N VAL A 112 8.38 -46.87 -27.69
CA VAL A 112 7.39 -47.89 -27.39
C VAL A 112 6.55 -48.26 -28.62
N LYS A 113 6.24 -47.34 -29.53
CA LYS A 113 5.50 -47.62 -30.78
C LYS A 113 6.30 -48.40 -31.79
N GLN A 114 7.63 -48.38 -31.72
CA GLN A 114 8.52 -49.07 -32.63
C GLN A 114 8.87 -50.49 -32.19
N THR A 115 8.51 -50.86 -30.94
CA THR A 115 8.75 -52.19 -30.37
C THR A 115 7.47 -53.02 -30.43
#